data_1dc0927752dbf2180e351de86b973f92
#
_entry.id   1dc0927752dbf2180e351de86b973f92
#
_cell.length_a   1.000
_cell.length_b   1.000
_cell.length_c   1.000
_cell.angle_alpha   90.00
_cell.angle_beta   90.00
_cell.angle_gamma   90.00
#
_symmetry.space_group_name_H-M   'P 1'
#
loop_
_entity.id
_entity.type
_entity.pdbx_description
1 polymer ?
#
loop_
_entity_poly.entity_id
_entity_poly.type
_entity_poly.pdbx_seq_one_letter_code
_entity_poly.pdbx_strand_id
1 'polypeptide(L)'
;MDEKEKERRLKTAVALSYDPEEIAPKIIASGKGYLAEKIITEAKELNLPTHQDPRLAETLSKLEIGDFIPPELYDVVAEVLLFVDKMDRIKGKVTKRR
;
A
#
# COMPACT_ATOMS: atom_id res chain seq x y z
N MET A 1 12.91 24.24 -9.57
CA MET A 1 12.65 22.81 -9.32
C MET A 1 12.10 22.19 -10.59
N ASP A 2 12.67 21.09 -11.02
CA ASP A 2 12.20 20.50 -12.27
C ASP A 2 10.97 19.60 -12.02
N GLU A 3 10.41 19.12 -13.11
CA GLU A 3 9.18 18.35 -13.05
C GLU A 3 9.31 17.07 -12.22
N LYS A 4 10.46 16.42 -12.35
CA LYS A 4 10.65 15.18 -11.62
C LYS A 4 10.71 15.39 -10.12
N GLU A 5 11.37 16.45 -9.70
CA GLU A 5 11.43 16.76 -8.29
C GLU A 5 10.07 17.10 -7.73
N LYS A 6 9.28 17.80 -8.54
CA LYS A 6 7.93 18.10 -8.15
C LYS A 6 7.12 16.84 -7.95
N GLU A 7 7.22 15.93 -8.88
CA GLU A 7 6.49 14.68 -8.81
C GLU A 7 6.89 13.88 -7.59
N ARG A 8 8.18 13.83 -7.28
CA ARG A 8 8.65 13.12 -6.10
C ARG A 8 8.05 13.68 -4.83
N ARG A 9 8.04 15.00 -4.74
CA ARG A 9 7.53 15.64 -3.54
C ARG A 9 6.07 15.36 -3.30
N LEU A 10 5.33 15.15 -4.39
CA LEU A 10 3.90 14.90 -4.28
C LEU A 10 3.56 13.44 -4.05
N LYS A 11 4.54 12.55 -4.22
CA LYS A 11 4.27 11.14 -4.03
C LYS A 11 4.05 10.80 -2.57
N THR A 12 3.13 9.91 -2.35
CA THR A 12 2.86 9.35 -1.03
C THR A 12 2.72 7.86 -1.21
N ALA A 13 3.34 7.09 -0.34
CA ALA A 13 3.22 5.65 -0.38
C ALA A 13 2.98 5.13 1.02
N VAL A 14 2.12 4.15 1.13
CA VAL A 14 1.81 3.52 2.40
C VAL A 14 1.80 2.02 2.17
N ALA A 15 2.45 1.28 3.04
CA ALA A 15 2.45 -0.17 2.98
C ALA A 15 1.56 -0.71 4.08
N LEU A 16 0.75 -1.67 3.72
CA LEU A 16 -0.17 -2.30 4.66
C LEU A 16 0.18 -3.76 4.83
N SER A 17 0.00 -4.25 6.03
CA SER A 17 0.09 -5.67 6.32
C SER A 17 -1.31 -6.16 6.59
N TYR A 18 -1.71 -7.24 5.94
CA TYR A 18 -3.02 -7.80 6.17
C TYR A 18 -2.89 -9.26 6.57
N ASP A 19 -3.34 -9.55 7.76
CA ASP A 19 -3.39 -10.90 8.28
C ASP A 19 -4.86 -11.18 8.58
N PRO A 20 -5.47 -12.18 7.93
CA PRO A 20 -6.90 -12.45 8.16
C PRO A 20 -7.25 -12.72 9.61
N GLU A 21 -6.27 -13.10 10.42
CA GLU A 21 -6.53 -13.36 11.83
C GLU A 21 -6.51 -12.11 12.69
N GLU A 22 -6.13 -10.99 12.10
CA GLU A 22 -6.14 -9.73 12.85
C GLU A 22 -7.41 -8.97 12.56
N ILE A 23 -7.69 -8.01 13.43
CA ILE A 23 -8.96 -7.29 13.32
C ILE A 23 -9.02 -6.38 12.12
N ALA A 24 -7.88 -5.96 11.60
CA ALA A 24 -7.84 -5.02 10.49
C ALA A 24 -6.44 -4.97 9.91
N PRO A 25 -6.29 -4.47 8.69
CA PRO A 25 -4.95 -4.20 8.17
C PRO A 25 -4.22 -3.17 9.02
N LYS A 26 -2.90 -3.25 8.99
CA LYS A 26 -2.05 -2.42 9.82
C LYS A 26 -1.08 -1.64 8.94
N ILE A 27 -0.78 -0.41 9.33
CA ILE A 27 0.20 0.41 8.62
C ILE A 27 1.59 -0.06 9.02
N ILE A 28 2.38 -0.49 8.06
CA ILE A 28 3.74 -0.94 8.38
C ILE A 28 4.81 -0.02 7.81
N ALA A 29 4.47 0.84 6.87
CA ALA A 29 5.41 1.82 6.35
C ALA A 29 4.62 2.96 5.73
N SER A 30 5.18 4.16 5.78
CA SER A 30 4.51 5.33 5.24
C SER A 30 5.57 6.37 4.95
N GLY A 31 5.42 7.07 3.83
CA GLY A 31 6.38 8.11 3.50
C GLY A 31 5.95 8.93 2.32
N LYS A 32 6.61 10.08 2.18
CA LYS A 32 6.36 11.00 1.10
C LYS A 32 7.66 11.31 0.38
N GLY A 33 7.56 11.74 -0.86
CA GLY A 33 8.71 12.13 -1.64
C GLY A 33 9.68 10.98 -1.85
N TYR A 34 10.92 11.20 -1.50
CA TYR A 34 11.95 10.17 -1.67
C TYR A 34 11.65 8.92 -0.87
N LEU A 35 11.07 9.09 0.31
CA LEU A 35 10.73 7.92 1.11
C LEU A 35 9.63 7.11 0.44
N ALA A 36 8.67 7.79 -0.18
CA ALA A 36 7.64 7.09 -0.92
C ALA A 36 8.25 6.29 -2.06
N GLU A 37 9.20 6.89 -2.77
CA GLU A 37 9.85 6.18 -3.86
C GLU A 37 10.61 4.96 -3.36
N LYS A 38 11.24 5.09 -2.21
CA LYS A 38 11.96 3.97 -1.64
C LYS A 38 11.01 2.83 -1.28
N ILE A 39 9.88 3.17 -0.69
CA ILE A 39 8.87 2.17 -0.35
C ILE A 39 8.39 1.45 -1.61
N ILE A 40 8.10 2.21 -2.67
CA ILE A 40 7.62 1.63 -3.92
C ILE A 40 8.68 0.74 -4.55
N THR A 41 9.93 1.19 -4.54
CA THR A 41 11.01 0.41 -5.10
C THR A 41 11.20 -0.91 -4.38
N GLU A 42 11.17 -0.87 -3.06
CA GLU A 42 11.31 -2.09 -2.27
C GLU A 42 10.14 -3.04 -2.50
N ALA A 43 8.94 -2.48 -2.64
CA ALA A 43 7.78 -3.31 -2.92
C ALA A 43 7.96 -4.04 -4.25
N LYS A 44 8.47 -3.34 -5.26
CA LYS A 44 8.70 -3.96 -6.54
C LYS A 44 9.76 -5.04 -6.47
N GLU A 45 10.82 -4.77 -5.73
CA GLU A 45 11.89 -5.75 -5.58
C GLU A 45 11.43 -7.01 -4.90
N LEU A 46 10.47 -6.87 -3.99
CA LEU A 46 9.92 -8.01 -3.27
C LEU A 46 8.71 -8.61 -3.97
N ASN A 47 8.35 -8.06 -5.12
CA ASN A 47 7.19 -8.53 -5.90
C ASN A 47 5.89 -8.41 -5.11
N LEU A 48 5.78 -7.38 -4.31
CA LEU A 48 4.54 -7.12 -3.58
C LEU A 48 3.53 -6.44 -4.50
N PRO A 49 2.26 -6.78 -4.40
CA PRO A 49 1.25 -6.11 -5.19
C PRO A 49 1.15 -4.65 -4.80
N THR A 50 0.94 -3.78 -5.78
CA THR A 50 0.76 -2.37 -5.51
C THR A 50 -0.49 -1.87 -6.21
N HIS A 51 -1.07 -0.82 -5.65
CA HIS A 51 -2.26 -0.20 -6.17
C HIS A 51 -2.07 1.31 -6.09
N GLN A 52 -2.37 2.01 -7.16
CA GLN A 52 -2.20 3.45 -7.19
C GLN A 52 -3.52 4.14 -6.85
N ASP A 53 -3.51 4.87 -5.76
CA ASP A 53 -4.68 5.63 -5.31
C ASP A 53 -4.17 6.78 -4.46
N PRO A 54 -3.88 7.92 -5.10
CA PRO A 54 -3.28 9.04 -4.35
C PRO A 54 -4.12 9.54 -3.18
N ARG A 55 -5.42 9.54 -3.34
CA ARG A 55 -6.28 10.00 -2.25
C ARG A 55 -6.22 9.08 -1.05
N LEU A 56 -6.30 7.79 -1.31
CA LEU A 56 -6.26 6.83 -0.23
C LEU A 56 -4.89 6.85 0.43
N ALA A 57 -3.83 6.92 -0.37
CA ALA A 57 -2.48 6.98 0.18
C ALA A 57 -2.32 8.19 1.09
N GLU A 58 -2.83 9.33 0.64
CA GLU A 58 -2.74 10.55 1.44
C GLU A 58 -3.50 10.40 2.76
N THR A 59 -4.69 9.83 2.70
CA THR A 59 -5.48 9.62 3.90
C THR A 59 -4.79 8.68 4.87
N LEU A 60 -4.26 7.57 4.35
CA LEU A 60 -3.58 6.60 5.20
C LEU A 60 -2.28 7.13 5.77
N SER A 61 -1.64 8.05 5.05
CA SER A 61 -0.36 8.59 5.51
C SER A 61 -0.50 9.42 6.79
N LYS A 62 -1.72 9.78 7.14
CA LYS A 62 -1.94 10.54 8.36
C LYS A 62 -1.99 9.65 9.59
N LEU A 63 -2.06 8.36 9.38
CA LEU A 63 -2.04 7.40 10.49
C LEU A 63 -0.61 7.06 10.85
N GLU A 64 -0.41 6.52 12.03
CA GLU A 64 0.92 6.18 12.49
C GLU A 64 1.29 4.75 12.13
N ILE A 65 2.57 4.53 11.91
CA ILE A 65 3.05 3.17 11.67
C ILE A 65 2.73 2.33 12.89
N GLY A 66 2.18 1.16 12.64
CA GLY A 66 1.74 0.28 13.70
C GLY A 66 0.25 0.36 13.97
N ASP A 67 -0.41 1.40 13.48
CA ASP A 67 -1.86 1.54 13.70
C ASP A 67 -2.63 0.61 12.79
N PHE A 68 -3.74 0.10 13.32
CA PHE A 68 -4.73 -0.52 12.45
C PHE A 68 -5.46 0.57 11.70
N ILE A 69 -5.93 0.27 10.51
CA ILE A 69 -6.75 1.25 9.81
C ILE A 69 -8.08 1.39 10.57
N PRO A 70 -8.64 2.60 10.60
CA PRO A 70 -9.88 2.80 11.34
C PRO A 70 -11.09 2.26 10.57
N PRO A 71 -12.18 1.97 11.26
CA PRO A 71 -13.36 1.40 10.60
C PRO A 71 -13.89 2.24 9.44
N GLU A 72 -13.70 3.54 9.49
CA GLU A 72 -14.18 4.42 8.43
C GLU A 72 -13.53 4.11 7.09
N LEU A 73 -12.38 3.47 7.09
CA LEU A 73 -11.67 3.17 5.87
C LEU A 73 -11.78 1.71 5.46
N TYR A 74 -12.53 0.91 6.20
CA TYR A 74 -12.61 -0.52 5.93
C TYR A 74 -13.06 -0.81 4.50
N ASP A 75 -14.13 -0.15 4.07
CA ASP A 75 -14.69 -0.46 2.75
C ASP A 75 -13.73 -0.14 1.63
N VAL A 76 -13.12 1.04 1.69
CA VAL A 76 -12.24 1.44 0.59
C VAL A 76 -10.96 0.60 0.58
N VAL A 77 -10.44 0.27 1.76
CA VAL A 77 -9.23 -0.55 1.82
C VAL A 77 -9.55 -1.99 1.42
N ALA A 78 -10.73 -2.48 1.78
CA ALA A 78 -11.14 -3.82 1.38
C ALA A 78 -11.20 -3.94 -0.13
N GLU A 79 -11.66 -2.91 -0.82
CA GLU A 79 -11.67 -2.93 -2.28
C GLU A 79 -10.28 -3.07 -2.86
N VAL A 80 -9.33 -2.34 -2.29
CA VAL A 80 -7.95 -2.44 -2.74
C VAL A 80 -7.40 -3.84 -2.49
N LEU A 81 -7.66 -4.38 -1.31
CA LEU A 81 -7.17 -5.71 -0.97
C LEU A 81 -7.77 -6.79 -1.87
N LEU A 82 -9.04 -6.64 -2.24
CA LEU A 82 -9.65 -7.57 -3.17
C LEU A 82 -9.00 -7.47 -4.54
N PHE A 83 -8.70 -6.26 -4.96
CA PHE A 83 -8.05 -6.05 -6.24
C PHE A 83 -6.67 -6.73 -6.28
N VAL A 84 -5.85 -6.50 -5.27
CA VAL A 84 -4.51 -7.08 -5.26
C VAL A 84 -4.58 -8.59 -5.05
N ASP A 85 -5.57 -9.07 -4.33
CA ASP A 85 -5.75 -10.50 -4.14
C ASP A 85 -6.05 -11.17 -5.49
N LYS A 86 -6.88 -10.54 -6.31
CA LYS A 86 -7.15 -11.07 -7.63
C LYS A 86 -5.91 -11.12 -8.48
N MET A 87 -5.12 -10.05 -8.44
CA MET A 87 -3.89 -10.03 -9.20
C MET A 87 -2.94 -11.09 -8.71
N ASP A 88 -2.87 -11.25 -7.40
CA ASP A 88 -2.01 -12.24 -6.80
C ASP A 88 -2.46 -13.65 -7.18
N ARG A 89 -3.75 -13.88 -7.26
CA ARG A 89 -4.24 -15.19 -7.67
C ARG A 89 -3.89 -15.51 -9.08
N ILE A 90 -3.95 -14.51 -9.96
CA ILE A 90 -3.57 -14.72 -11.33
C ILE A 90 -2.14 -15.16 -11.40
N LYS A 91 -1.27 -14.54 -10.62
CA LYS A 91 0.10 -14.96 -10.54
C LYS A 91 0.21 -16.21 -9.71
N GLY A 92 -0.62 -16.32 -8.73
CA GLY A 92 -0.56 -17.41 -7.79
C GLY A 92 -0.93 -18.73 -8.37
N LYS A 93 -1.62 -18.73 -9.51
CA LYS A 93 -1.80 -19.93 -10.19
C LYS A 93 -0.49 -20.56 -10.40
N VAL A 94 0.49 -19.75 -10.56
CA VAL A 94 1.81 -20.21 -10.80
C VAL A 94 2.46 -20.63 -9.50
N THR A 95 2.25 -19.91 -8.45
CA THR A 95 2.92 -20.21 -7.23
C THR A 95 2.06 -20.89 -6.27
N LYS A 96 0.96 -21.02 -6.20
CA LYS A 96 0.26 -21.71 -5.31
C LYS A 96 0.51 -21.49 -3.92
N ARG A 97 0.14 -20.95 -3.28
CA ARG A 97 0.39 -20.81 -2.01
C ARG A 97 -0.41 -21.49 -1.13
N ARG A 98 -0.50 -21.98 -0.59
CA ARG A 98 -0.97 -22.54 0.18
C ARG A 98 -1.07 -22.77 0.60
#